data_e84154c6462976ad7440df67ef31b322
#
_entry.id   e84154c6462976ad7440df67ef31b322
#
_cell.length_a   1.000
_cell.length_b   1.000
_cell.length_c   1.000
_cell.angle_alpha   90.00
_cell.angle_beta   90.00
_cell.angle_gamma   90.00
#
_symmetry.space_group_name_H-M   'P 1'
#
loop_
_entity.id
_entity.type
_entity.pdbx_description
1 polymer ?
#
loop_
_entity_poly.entity_id
_entity_poly.type
_entity_poly.pdbx_seq_one_letter_code
_entity_poly.pdbx_strand_id
1 'polypeptide(L)'
;AQIMLKRSFKPHSSIETMNTQKLKQIALVALSTLVLSACSISAETQAKMDEFNRTIPTCSGEADCSSKWNAALNWVEANSDFAVRGPAEDRINATSNIRSQGGVGVVVTRVASGSGYQLVVDTECFSAYGCPNIWDLQLDFNRSVNGAR
;
A
#
# COMPACT_ATOMS: atom_id res chain seq x y z
N ALA A 1 25.68 -63.66 -48.03
CA ALA A 1 25.06 -62.51 -48.76
C ALA A 1 24.67 -61.43 -47.76
N GLN A 2 25.52 -60.43 -47.63
CA GLN A 2 25.20 -59.24 -46.80
C GLN A 2 24.76 -58.09 -47.72
N ILE A 3 23.52 -57.64 -47.54
CA ILE A 3 22.98 -56.48 -48.23
C ILE A 3 23.21 -55.26 -47.33
N MET A 4 24.21 -54.49 -47.71
CA MET A 4 24.42 -53.16 -47.08
C MET A 4 23.39 -52.19 -47.60
N LEU A 5 22.45 -51.77 -46.72
CA LEU A 5 21.56 -50.64 -46.97
C LEU A 5 22.26 -49.31 -46.55
N LYS A 6 22.80 -48.60 -47.55
CA LYS A 6 23.30 -47.24 -47.40
C LYS A 6 22.09 -46.26 -47.27
N ARG A 7 21.74 -45.89 -46.08
CA ARG A 7 20.81 -44.73 -45.86
C ARG A 7 21.57 -43.43 -46.07
N SER A 8 21.27 -42.79 -47.19
CA SER A 8 21.71 -41.44 -47.49
C SER A 8 20.97 -40.42 -46.57
N PHE A 9 21.68 -39.87 -45.62
CA PHE A 9 21.17 -38.80 -44.78
C PHE A 9 21.32 -37.48 -45.53
N LYS A 10 20.21 -36.94 -46.04
CA LYS A 10 20.17 -35.62 -46.70
C LYS A 10 19.96 -34.57 -45.64
N PRO A 11 20.89 -33.64 -45.38
CA PRO A 11 20.66 -32.56 -44.45
C PRO A 11 19.68 -31.56 -45.08
N HIS A 12 18.49 -31.45 -44.49
CA HIS A 12 17.54 -30.42 -44.81
C HIS A 12 17.99 -29.16 -44.06
N SER A 13 18.84 -28.35 -44.66
CA SER A 13 19.13 -27.00 -44.19
C SER A 13 18.09 -26.04 -44.77
N SER A 14 16.93 -26.00 -44.15
CA SER A 14 16.02 -24.87 -44.33
C SER A 14 16.41 -23.77 -43.33
N ILE A 15 17.40 -22.97 -43.70
CA ILE A 15 17.57 -21.65 -43.08
C ILE A 15 16.46 -20.80 -43.67
N GLU A 16 15.30 -20.82 -42.98
CA GLU A 16 14.29 -19.77 -43.22
C GLU A 16 14.92 -18.44 -42.89
N THR A 17 15.13 -17.62 -43.94
CA THR A 17 15.47 -16.21 -43.82
C THR A 17 14.34 -15.51 -43.10
N MET A 18 14.46 -15.41 -41.79
CA MET A 18 13.49 -14.75 -40.92
C MET A 18 13.43 -13.29 -41.34
N ASN A 19 12.32 -12.89 -41.94
CA ASN A 19 12.07 -11.57 -42.48
C ASN A 19 12.32 -10.54 -41.37
N THR A 20 13.20 -9.57 -41.62
CA THR A 20 13.57 -8.47 -40.69
C THR A 20 12.39 -7.72 -40.13
N GLN A 21 11.25 -7.73 -40.79
CA GLN A 21 9.97 -7.19 -40.32
C GLN A 21 9.41 -7.99 -39.14
N LYS A 22 9.46 -9.34 -39.19
CA LYS A 22 9.00 -10.21 -38.08
C LYS A 22 9.90 -10.09 -36.85
N LEU A 23 11.22 -9.95 -37.04
CA LEU A 23 12.15 -9.70 -35.94
C LEU A 23 11.85 -8.37 -35.22
N LYS A 24 11.56 -7.30 -35.97
CA LYS A 24 11.19 -6.00 -35.40
C LYS A 24 9.88 -6.05 -34.61
N GLN A 25 8.89 -6.81 -35.10
CA GLN A 25 7.62 -6.97 -34.39
C GLN A 25 7.78 -7.78 -33.08
N ILE A 26 8.57 -8.84 -33.07
CA ILE A 26 8.85 -9.64 -31.88
C ILE A 26 9.63 -8.82 -30.83
N ALA A 27 10.61 -8.01 -31.28
CA ALA A 27 11.37 -7.13 -30.40
C ALA A 27 10.50 -6.02 -29.78
N LEU A 28 9.55 -5.46 -30.53
CA LEU A 28 8.62 -4.44 -30.01
C LEU A 28 7.62 -5.01 -28.99
N VAL A 29 7.11 -6.22 -29.21
CA VAL A 29 6.20 -6.89 -28.26
C VAL A 29 6.95 -7.30 -27.00
N ALA A 30 8.18 -7.78 -27.09
CA ALA A 30 8.99 -8.14 -25.91
C ALA A 30 9.37 -6.89 -25.07
N LEU A 31 9.60 -5.75 -25.70
CA LEU A 31 9.92 -4.50 -24.99
C LEU A 31 8.71 -3.92 -24.26
N SER A 32 7.50 -4.08 -24.80
CA SER A 32 6.25 -3.57 -24.17
C SER A 32 5.83 -4.36 -22.94
N THR A 33 6.20 -5.62 -22.80
CA THR A 33 5.89 -6.45 -21.61
C THR A 33 6.79 -6.16 -20.42
N LEU A 34 7.99 -5.62 -20.62
CA LEU A 34 8.93 -5.27 -19.56
C LEU A 34 8.57 -3.98 -18.81
N VAL A 35 7.77 -3.09 -19.39
CA VAL A 35 7.43 -1.78 -18.78
C VAL A 35 6.26 -1.89 -17.78
N LEU A 36 5.44 -2.95 -17.84
CA LEU A 36 4.28 -3.16 -16.95
C LEU A 36 4.63 -3.73 -15.57
N SER A 37 5.88 -4.14 -15.34
CA SER A 37 6.31 -4.74 -14.07
C SER A 37 6.86 -3.71 -13.05
N ALA A 38 6.97 -2.43 -13.40
CA ALA A 38 7.74 -1.45 -12.63
C ALA A 38 6.97 -0.76 -11.48
N CYS A 39 5.67 -1.03 -11.31
CA CYS A 39 4.85 -0.41 -10.27
C CYS A 39 3.97 -1.42 -9.49
N SER A 40 4.43 -2.64 -9.29
CA SER A 40 3.68 -3.57 -8.43
C SER A 40 3.99 -3.28 -6.96
N ILE A 41 2.99 -2.82 -6.22
CA ILE A 41 3.00 -2.80 -4.75
C ILE A 41 3.23 -4.26 -4.29
N SER A 42 4.08 -4.45 -3.27
CA SER A 42 4.32 -5.80 -2.76
C SER A 42 3.03 -6.44 -2.26
N ALA A 43 2.90 -7.77 -2.38
CA ALA A 43 1.72 -8.48 -1.89
C ALA A 43 1.50 -8.28 -0.39
N GLU A 44 2.57 -8.11 0.39
CA GLU A 44 2.51 -7.79 1.81
C GLU A 44 1.90 -6.39 2.04
N THR A 45 2.36 -5.38 1.31
CA THR A 45 1.80 -4.03 1.41
C THR A 45 0.33 -4.00 1.01
N GLN A 46 -0.03 -4.70 -0.07
CA GLN A 46 -1.42 -4.81 -0.49
C GLN A 46 -2.29 -5.45 0.58
N ALA A 47 -1.83 -6.53 1.22
CA ALA A 47 -2.56 -7.19 2.30
C ALA A 47 -2.77 -6.25 3.51
N LYS A 48 -1.78 -5.43 3.86
CA LYS A 48 -1.90 -4.42 4.93
C LYS A 48 -2.90 -3.32 4.56
N MET A 49 -2.90 -2.85 3.32
CA MET A 49 -3.88 -1.88 2.82
C MET A 49 -5.31 -2.43 2.88
N ASP A 50 -5.50 -3.68 2.47
CA ASP A 50 -6.80 -4.34 2.49
C ASP A 50 -7.28 -4.57 3.94
N GLU A 51 -6.38 -4.95 4.85
CA GLU A 51 -6.69 -5.07 6.28
C GLU A 51 -7.05 -3.71 6.88
N PHE A 52 -6.28 -2.66 6.58
CA PHE A 52 -6.57 -1.30 7.03
C PHE A 52 -7.98 -0.87 6.63
N ASN A 53 -8.31 -0.99 5.35
CA ASN A 53 -9.62 -0.59 4.83
C ASN A 53 -10.78 -1.36 5.48
N ARG A 54 -10.57 -2.65 5.76
CA ARG A 54 -11.59 -3.51 6.38
C ARG A 54 -11.78 -3.24 7.87
N THR A 55 -10.76 -2.72 8.54
CA THR A 55 -10.73 -2.54 9.99
C THR A 55 -10.87 -1.08 10.44
N ILE A 56 -11.17 -0.14 9.53
CA ILE A 56 -11.40 1.26 9.88
C ILE A 56 -12.43 1.33 11.02
N PRO A 57 -12.08 1.97 12.16
CA PRO A 57 -13.00 2.05 13.29
C PRO A 57 -14.28 2.81 12.93
N THR A 58 -15.40 2.21 13.30
CA THR A 58 -16.72 2.82 13.18
C THR A 58 -17.34 2.98 14.55
N CYS A 59 -18.12 4.00 14.75
CA CYS A 59 -18.88 4.21 15.98
C CYS A 59 -20.34 4.54 15.70
N SER A 60 -21.21 4.20 16.63
CA SER A 60 -22.64 4.53 16.58
C SER A 60 -23.15 4.93 17.97
N GLY A 61 -23.92 6.01 18.03
CA GLY A 61 -24.38 6.58 19.29
C GLY A 61 -23.29 7.36 20.03
N GLU A 62 -23.72 8.22 20.95
CA GLU A 62 -22.85 9.20 21.61
C GLU A 62 -21.77 8.54 22.49
N ALA A 63 -22.14 7.55 23.29
CA ALA A 63 -21.22 6.90 24.23
C ALA A 63 -20.10 6.14 23.51
N ASP A 64 -20.43 5.33 22.48
CA ASP A 64 -19.46 4.59 21.68
C ASP A 64 -18.55 5.54 20.90
N CYS A 65 -19.11 6.58 20.28
CA CYS A 65 -18.33 7.56 19.53
C CYS A 65 -17.40 8.37 20.43
N SER A 66 -17.84 8.73 21.63
CA SER A 66 -17.01 9.43 22.61
C SER A 66 -15.87 8.54 23.13
N SER A 67 -16.15 7.28 23.45
CA SER A 67 -15.13 6.32 23.88
C SER A 67 -14.05 6.11 22.82
N LYS A 68 -14.45 5.86 21.58
CA LYS A 68 -13.51 5.65 20.46
C LYS A 68 -12.74 6.91 20.10
N TRP A 69 -13.36 8.08 20.20
CA TRP A 69 -12.68 9.34 19.99
C TRP A 69 -11.58 9.62 21.02
N ASN A 70 -11.87 9.37 22.29
CA ASN A 70 -10.89 9.48 23.35
C ASN A 70 -9.74 8.47 23.17
N ALA A 71 -10.05 7.24 22.76
CA ALA A 71 -9.03 6.25 22.43
C ALA A 71 -8.15 6.70 21.26
N ALA A 72 -8.73 7.29 20.23
CA ALA A 72 -8.00 7.85 19.10
C ALA A 72 -7.08 9.00 19.55
N LEU A 73 -7.56 9.90 20.40
CA LEU A 73 -6.75 10.99 20.94
C LEU A 73 -5.54 10.45 21.73
N ASN A 74 -5.78 9.54 22.67
CA ASN A 74 -4.72 8.93 23.47
C ASN A 74 -3.69 8.21 22.59
N TRP A 75 -4.16 7.51 21.56
CA TRP A 75 -3.25 6.82 20.63
C TRP A 75 -2.40 7.82 19.84
N VAL A 76 -2.97 8.93 19.36
CA VAL A 76 -2.24 9.99 18.64
C VAL A 76 -1.19 10.62 19.53
N GLU A 77 -1.53 10.94 20.78
CA GLU A 77 -0.58 11.50 21.76
C GLU A 77 0.61 10.57 22.06
N ALA A 78 0.37 9.26 22.02
CA ALA A 78 1.41 8.25 22.28
C ALA A 78 2.28 7.91 21.06
N ASN A 79 1.79 8.10 19.83
CA ASN A 79 2.44 7.62 18.61
C ASN A 79 2.86 8.72 17.64
N SER A 80 2.45 9.97 17.84
CA SER A 80 2.92 11.11 17.07
C SER A 80 4.14 11.75 17.71
N ASP A 81 5.11 12.16 16.90
CA ASP A 81 6.23 13.00 17.36
C ASP A 81 5.86 14.49 17.50
N PHE A 82 4.65 14.83 17.12
CA PHE A 82 4.15 16.22 17.18
C PHE A 82 3.01 16.34 18.19
N ALA A 83 2.99 17.45 18.91
CA ALA A 83 1.92 17.75 19.85
C ALA A 83 0.57 17.91 19.12
N VAL A 84 -0.49 17.41 19.75
CA VAL A 84 -1.87 17.63 19.29
C VAL A 84 -2.20 19.12 19.35
N ARG A 85 -2.60 19.69 18.24
CA ARG A 85 -3.00 21.09 18.13
C ARG A 85 -4.52 21.17 18.15
N GLY A 86 -5.06 21.66 19.28
CA GLY A 86 -6.46 21.99 19.46
C GLY A 86 -7.40 20.96 18.82
N PRO A 87 -7.73 19.87 19.50
CA PRO A 87 -8.63 18.87 18.93
C PRO A 87 -9.97 19.55 18.61
N ALA A 88 -10.31 19.57 17.31
CA ALA A 88 -11.64 19.95 16.87
C ALA A 88 -12.61 18.78 17.07
N GLU A 89 -13.91 19.04 16.98
CA GLU A 89 -14.93 17.99 17.15
C GLU A 89 -14.81 16.87 16.12
N ASP A 90 -14.28 17.20 14.94
CA ASP A 90 -14.19 16.28 13.79
C ASP A 90 -12.75 15.88 13.41
N ARG A 91 -11.74 16.44 14.09
CA ARG A 91 -10.34 16.25 13.70
C ARG A 91 -9.36 16.33 14.86
N ILE A 92 -8.46 15.36 14.94
CA ILE A 92 -7.26 15.39 15.77
C ILE A 92 -6.07 15.64 14.83
N ASN A 93 -5.30 16.69 15.12
CA ASN A 93 -4.17 17.07 14.27
C ASN A 93 -2.89 17.14 15.09
N ALA A 94 -1.96 16.23 14.82
CA ALA A 94 -0.63 16.13 15.41
C ALA A 94 0.42 15.98 14.30
N THR A 95 0.58 17.02 13.49
CA THR A 95 1.54 17.03 12.38
C THR A 95 2.28 18.36 12.30
N SER A 96 3.31 18.44 11.47
CA SER A 96 4.11 19.64 11.25
C SER A 96 3.91 20.18 9.83
N ASN A 97 3.96 21.50 9.70
CA ASN A 97 4.04 22.16 8.39
C ASN A 97 5.51 22.32 7.93
N ILE A 98 6.47 21.95 8.78
CA ILE A 98 7.89 22.18 8.54
C ILE A 98 8.53 20.83 8.24
N ARG A 99 8.83 20.58 6.98
CA ARG A 99 9.45 19.32 6.50
C ARG A 99 10.85 19.02 7.07
N SER A 100 11.50 20.02 7.69
CA SER A 100 12.78 19.86 8.35
C SER A 100 12.71 19.30 9.78
N GLN A 101 11.50 19.21 10.35
CA GLN A 101 11.28 18.53 11.62
C GLN A 101 11.06 17.05 11.31
N GLY A 102 12.03 16.20 11.65
CA GLY A 102 11.89 14.75 11.52
C GLY A 102 10.81 14.23 12.47
N GLY A 103 10.13 13.14 12.08
CA GLY A 103 9.15 12.48 12.92
C GLY A 103 7.91 11.99 12.18
N VAL A 104 7.03 11.33 12.91
CA VAL A 104 5.73 10.85 12.44
C VAL A 104 4.64 11.83 12.82
N GLY A 105 3.99 12.41 11.81
CA GLY A 105 2.76 13.19 11.98
C GLY A 105 1.52 12.31 11.83
N VAL A 106 0.50 12.61 12.60
CA VAL A 106 -0.77 11.88 12.59
C VAL A 106 -1.94 12.86 12.50
N VAL A 107 -2.89 12.51 11.65
CA VAL A 107 -4.18 13.19 11.55
C VAL A 107 -5.29 12.14 11.64
N VAL A 108 -6.26 12.36 12.51
CA VAL A 108 -7.47 11.54 12.57
C VAL A 108 -8.67 12.41 12.20
N THR A 109 -9.51 11.91 11.31
CA THR A 109 -10.70 12.61 10.85
C THR A 109 -11.94 11.76 11.11
N ARG A 110 -13.00 12.39 11.65
CA ARG A 110 -14.35 11.81 11.69
C ARG A 110 -15.02 11.98 10.32
N VAL A 111 -15.41 10.89 9.72
CA VAL A 111 -16.15 10.87 8.46
C VAL A 111 -17.54 10.30 8.72
N ALA A 112 -18.57 11.04 8.38
CA ALA A 112 -19.95 10.57 8.58
C ALA A 112 -20.19 9.24 7.85
N SER A 113 -20.78 8.26 8.54
CA SER A 113 -21.06 6.93 8.02
C SER A 113 -22.34 6.38 8.64
N GLY A 114 -23.40 6.29 7.87
CA GLY A 114 -24.71 5.86 8.37
C GLY A 114 -25.23 6.77 9.48
N SER A 115 -25.55 6.18 10.65
CA SER A 115 -26.00 6.93 11.84
C SER A 115 -24.87 7.33 12.79
N GLY A 116 -23.61 7.16 12.38
CA GLY A 116 -22.43 7.44 13.19
C GLY A 116 -21.27 7.96 12.33
N TYR A 117 -20.05 7.57 12.73
CA TYR A 117 -18.83 8.04 12.09
C TYR A 117 -17.85 6.88 11.85
N GLN A 118 -16.99 7.06 10.84
CA GLN A 118 -15.72 6.36 10.71
C GLN A 118 -14.60 7.26 11.26
N LEU A 119 -13.62 6.65 11.92
CA LEU A 119 -12.42 7.33 12.39
C LEU A 119 -11.26 6.95 11.48
N VAL A 120 -10.94 7.82 10.54
CA VAL A 120 -9.90 7.58 9.54
C VAL A 120 -8.61 8.22 10.00
N VAL A 121 -7.56 7.40 10.16
CA VAL A 121 -6.21 7.87 10.47
C VAL A 121 -5.40 8.04 9.19
N ASP A 122 -4.66 9.12 9.13
CA ASP A 122 -3.61 9.37 8.14
C ASP A 122 -2.30 9.64 8.87
N THR A 123 -1.21 9.04 8.37
CA THR A 123 0.11 9.15 8.96
C THR A 123 1.10 9.65 7.92
N GLU A 124 1.84 10.68 8.26
CA GLU A 124 2.87 11.26 7.40
C GLU A 124 4.24 11.18 8.10
N CYS A 125 5.25 10.76 7.36
CA CYS A 125 6.61 10.71 7.89
C CYS A 125 7.48 11.82 7.30
N PHE A 126 8.08 12.58 8.17
CA PHE A 126 8.95 13.71 7.84
C PHE A 126 10.45 13.39 7.99
N SER A 127 10.81 12.15 8.37
CA SER A 127 12.20 11.79 8.63
C SER A 127 12.97 11.51 7.34
N ALA A 128 14.13 12.15 7.20
CA ALA A 128 15.10 11.84 6.14
C ALA A 128 15.87 10.51 6.39
N TYR A 129 15.82 9.97 7.61
CA TYR A 129 16.57 8.79 8.04
C TYR A 129 15.77 7.50 8.02
N GLY A 130 14.55 7.55 7.51
CA GLY A 130 13.63 6.43 7.46
C GLY A 130 12.46 6.60 8.42
N CYS A 131 11.42 5.86 8.14
CA CYS A 131 10.15 5.88 8.85
C CYS A 131 9.80 4.49 9.34
N PRO A 132 9.06 4.36 10.44
CA PRO A 132 8.36 3.12 10.74
C PRO A 132 7.43 2.76 9.58
N ASN A 133 7.06 1.49 9.51
CA ASN A 133 6.07 1.08 8.52
C ASN A 133 4.73 1.76 8.85
N ILE A 134 4.34 2.74 8.04
CA ILE A 134 3.12 3.52 8.26
C ILE A 134 1.85 2.66 8.22
N TRP A 135 1.83 1.58 7.45
CA TRP A 135 0.71 0.63 7.45
C TRP A 135 0.57 -0.12 8.77
N ASP A 136 1.70 -0.48 9.41
CA ASP A 136 1.68 -1.12 10.73
C ASP A 136 1.16 -0.16 11.80
N LEU A 137 1.55 1.11 11.74
CA LEU A 137 1.02 2.16 12.62
C LEU A 137 -0.48 2.37 12.44
N GLN A 138 -0.95 2.46 11.21
CA GLN A 138 -2.37 2.65 10.92
C GLN A 138 -3.22 1.44 11.33
N LEU A 139 -2.70 0.24 11.17
CA LEU A 139 -3.35 -0.98 11.64
C LEU A 139 -3.40 -1.04 13.18
N ASP A 140 -2.32 -0.61 13.85
CA ASP A 140 -2.30 -0.53 15.31
C ASP A 140 -3.32 0.49 15.83
N PHE A 141 -3.44 1.65 15.19
CA PHE A 141 -4.52 2.61 15.45
C PHE A 141 -5.90 1.96 15.36
N ASN A 142 -6.18 1.29 14.24
CA ASN A 142 -7.48 0.66 14.03
C ASN A 142 -7.78 -0.37 15.13
N ARG A 143 -6.80 -1.18 15.53
CA ARG A 143 -6.95 -2.19 16.61
C ARG A 143 -7.20 -1.53 17.96
N SER A 144 -6.42 -0.50 18.29
CA SER A 144 -6.53 0.23 19.55
C SER A 144 -7.90 0.89 19.71
N VAL A 145 -8.36 1.59 18.67
CA VAL A 145 -9.65 2.29 18.69
C VAL A 145 -10.83 1.33 18.68
N ASN A 146 -10.75 0.23 17.91
CA ASN A 146 -11.80 -0.80 17.92
C ASN A 146 -11.90 -1.55 19.25
N GLY A 147 -10.81 -1.62 20.03
CA GLY A 147 -10.78 -2.20 21.37
C GLY A 147 -11.42 -1.33 22.45
N ALA A 148 -11.64 -0.05 22.19
CA ALA A 148 -12.26 0.87 23.15
C ALA A 148 -13.77 0.57 23.32
N ARG A 149 -14.23 0.54 24.58
CA ARG A 149 -15.62 0.27 24.98
C ARG A 149 -16.11 1.31 25.96
#